data_44b07a637c6c1a6d538fc6549150b432
#
_entry.id   44b07a637c6c1a6d538fc6549150b432
#
_cell.length_a   1.000
_cell.length_b   1.000
_cell.length_c   1.000
_cell.angle_alpha   90.00
_cell.angle_beta   90.00
_cell.angle_gamma   90.00
#
_symmetry.space_group_name_H-M   'P 1'
#
loop_
_entity.id
_entity.type
_entity.pdbx_description
1 polymer ?
#
loop_
_entity_poly.entity_id
_entity_poly.type
_entity_poly.pdbx_seq_one_letter_code
_entity_poly.pdbx_strand_id
1 'polypeptide(L)'
;MRKYILSAFADEYAASFEEQLAALSRFGIDYIEIRGVDGKNISTLTDEEILQVKQALEKYSIRASAIGSPIGKVAIDGDLDAHFAMARRVFATAKLLGARYVRIFSFYAPAGKEITDCRAEVLDALQTLLDMADEYGVVLCHENEARIYGDTPDRCLELAEHFCGRLACVFDMGNFVLEGVEPYAAYMTLQKHVAYFHIKDALAAGAVVPPGKGEAKIAEILAAHSAYANADFYVSLEPHLQTFDGLNALVGRGFKNPYQYPDAKAAFADAVQKFREATT
;
A
#
# COMPACT_ATOMS: atom_id res chain seq x y z
N MET A 1 19.71 -10.17 -12.56
CA MET A 1 19.59 -10.42 -11.11
C MET A 1 18.41 -9.59 -10.63
N ARG A 2 17.43 -10.16 -9.94
CA ARG A 2 16.24 -9.40 -9.47
C ARG A 2 16.69 -8.38 -8.43
N LYS A 3 16.22 -7.14 -8.55
CA LYS A 3 16.53 -6.05 -7.62
C LYS A 3 15.40 -5.76 -6.62
N TYR A 4 14.40 -6.64 -6.49
CA TYR A 4 13.32 -6.39 -5.55
C TYR A 4 13.39 -7.29 -4.32
N ILE A 5 12.91 -6.74 -3.21
CA ILE A 5 12.72 -7.40 -1.92
C ILE A 5 11.23 -7.64 -1.74
N LEU A 6 10.83 -8.92 -1.62
CA LEU A 6 9.43 -9.29 -1.46
C LEU A 6 8.94 -9.00 -0.04
N SER A 7 7.82 -8.33 0.03
CA SER A 7 7.01 -8.02 1.21
C SER A 7 5.56 -8.39 0.95
N ALA A 8 4.70 -8.31 1.95
CA ALA A 8 3.27 -8.55 1.76
C ALA A 8 2.41 -7.92 2.86
N PHE A 9 1.14 -7.66 2.53
CA PHE A 9 0.04 -7.46 3.46
C PHE A 9 -0.46 -8.81 3.96
N ALA A 10 0.18 -9.35 4.99
CA ALA A 10 -0.11 -10.69 5.46
C ALA A 10 -1.41 -10.80 6.29
N ASP A 11 -2.07 -9.68 6.59
CA ASP A 11 -3.43 -9.64 7.12
C ASP A 11 -4.47 -10.21 6.13
N GLU A 12 -4.11 -10.31 4.85
CA GLU A 12 -4.89 -11.04 3.84
C GLU A 12 -4.75 -12.57 3.97
N TYR A 13 -3.76 -13.07 4.69
CA TYR A 13 -3.62 -14.49 5.01
C TYR A 13 -4.39 -14.89 6.27
N ALA A 14 -4.27 -14.09 7.35
CA ALA A 14 -4.92 -14.34 8.63
C ALA A 14 -5.03 -13.05 9.46
N ALA A 15 -6.06 -12.99 10.32
CA ALA A 15 -6.20 -11.89 11.27
C ALA A 15 -5.09 -11.91 12.34
N SER A 16 -4.75 -13.10 12.87
CA SER A 16 -3.71 -13.27 13.89
C SER A 16 -2.33 -12.89 13.37
N PHE A 17 -1.67 -11.95 14.05
CA PHE A 17 -0.35 -11.47 13.65
C PHE A 17 0.72 -12.58 13.71
N GLU A 18 0.66 -13.46 14.70
CA GLU A 18 1.54 -14.63 14.79
C GLU A 18 1.37 -15.56 13.58
N GLU A 19 0.12 -15.81 13.13
CA GLU A 19 -0.13 -16.62 11.92
C GLU A 19 0.37 -15.93 10.65
N GLN A 20 0.26 -14.61 10.56
CA GLN A 20 0.81 -13.82 9.46
C GLN A 20 2.32 -14.04 9.35
N LEU A 21 3.05 -13.84 10.44
CA LEU A 21 4.51 -13.98 10.47
C LEU A 21 4.96 -15.43 10.20
N ALA A 22 4.26 -16.41 10.80
CA ALA A 22 4.53 -17.81 10.52
C ALA A 22 4.31 -18.19 9.04
N ALA A 23 3.30 -17.59 8.39
CA ALA A 23 3.05 -17.77 6.97
C ALA A 23 4.16 -17.16 6.12
N LEU A 24 4.55 -15.92 6.39
CA LEU A 24 5.65 -15.25 5.67
C LEU A 24 6.94 -16.06 5.76
N SER A 25 7.30 -16.55 6.95
CA SER A 25 8.47 -17.43 7.14
C SER A 25 8.39 -18.69 6.28
N ARG A 26 7.23 -19.36 6.23
CA ARG A 26 7.03 -20.55 5.37
C ARG A 26 7.14 -20.24 3.88
N PHE A 27 6.71 -19.04 3.47
CA PHE A 27 6.85 -18.58 2.10
C PHE A 27 8.24 -18.04 1.78
N GLY A 28 9.16 -17.95 2.74
CA GLY A 28 10.47 -17.36 2.54
C GLY A 28 10.39 -15.87 2.19
N ILE A 29 9.51 -15.14 2.88
CA ILE A 29 9.31 -13.69 2.77
C ILE A 29 9.78 -13.07 4.09
N ASP A 30 10.84 -12.26 4.04
CA ASP A 30 11.51 -11.73 5.23
C ASP A 30 11.00 -10.32 5.62
N TYR A 31 10.03 -9.78 4.86
CA TYR A 31 9.49 -8.46 5.10
C TYR A 31 7.95 -8.48 5.12
N ILE A 32 7.39 -7.56 5.89
CA ILE A 32 5.96 -7.33 5.99
C ILE A 32 5.63 -5.84 5.83
N GLU A 33 4.60 -5.52 5.09
CA GLU A 33 3.93 -4.24 5.16
C GLU A 33 2.75 -4.37 6.14
N ILE A 34 2.83 -3.66 7.27
CA ILE A 34 1.91 -3.87 8.39
C ILE A 34 0.69 -2.96 8.24
N ARG A 35 -0.49 -3.56 8.07
CA ARG A 35 -1.79 -2.89 8.03
C ARG A 35 -2.70 -3.39 9.16
N GLY A 36 -2.91 -4.68 9.23
CA GLY A 36 -3.77 -5.36 10.20
C GLY A 36 -3.00 -6.22 11.18
N VAL A 37 -3.30 -6.10 12.46
CA VAL A 37 -2.70 -6.86 13.56
C VAL A 37 -3.82 -7.35 14.48
N ASP A 38 -4.01 -8.66 14.60
CA ASP A 38 -5.02 -9.28 15.47
C ASP A 38 -6.43 -8.71 15.26
N GLY A 39 -6.78 -8.46 13.97
CA GLY A 39 -8.08 -7.89 13.57
C GLY A 39 -8.23 -6.38 13.77
N LYS A 40 -7.19 -5.68 14.22
CA LYS A 40 -7.16 -4.22 14.38
C LYS A 40 -6.28 -3.57 13.31
N ASN A 41 -6.64 -2.35 12.91
CA ASN A 41 -5.73 -1.55 12.09
C ASN A 41 -4.52 -1.08 12.92
N ILE A 42 -3.33 -1.08 12.34
CA ILE A 42 -2.07 -0.65 13.01
C ILE A 42 -2.20 0.75 13.63
N SER A 43 -3.01 1.64 13.06
CA SER A 43 -3.23 3.00 13.56
C SER A 43 -4.01 3.07 14.87
N THR A 44 -4.66 1.97 15.28
CA THR A 44 -5.53 1.90 16.48
C THR A 44 -4.92 1.10 17.63
N LEU A 45 -3.73 0.56 17.44
CA LEU A 45 -3.05 -0.23 18.48
C LEU A 45 -2.62 0.64 19.67
N THR A 46 -2.66 0.05 20.87
CA THR A 46 -2.05 0.65 22.08
C THR A 46 -0.52 0.55 22.03
N ASP A 47 0.15 1.27 22.90
CA ASP A 47 1.62 1.24 22.96
C ASP A 47 2.12 -0.16 23.39
N GLU A 48 1.38 -0.87 24.27
CA GLU A 48 1.67 -2.26 24.63
C GLU A 48 1.51 -3.22 23.46
N GLU A 49 0.45 -3.07 22.65
CA GLU A 49 0.25 -3.89 21.46
C GLU A 49 1.35 -3.65 20.42
N ILE A 50 1.81 -2.41 20.26
CA ILE A 50 2.93 -2.08 19.35
C ILE A 50 4.23 -2.74 19.84
N LEU A 51 4.49 -2.78 21.14
CA LEU A 51 5.65 -3.50 21.70
C LEU A 51 5.54 -5.01 21.47
N GLN A 52 4.34 -5.60 21.57
CA GLN A 52 4.11 -7.00 21.21
C GLN A 52 4.36 -7.28 19.74
N VAL A 53 3.92 -6.38 18.84
CA VAL A 53 4.25 -6.45 17.40
C VAL A 53 5.77 -6.49 17.19
N LYS A 54 6.51 -5.59 17.85
CA LYS A 54 7.98 -5.56 17.75
C LYS A 54 8.62 -6.87 18.20
N GLN A 55 8.21 -7.41 19.34
CA GLN A 55 8.70 -8.70 19.85
C GLN A 55 8.38 -9.86 18.91
N ALA A 56 7.18 -9.87 18.33
CA ALA A 56 6.79 -10.89 17.35
C ALA A 56 7.65 -10.80 16.07
N LEU A 57 7.90 -9.60 15.53
CA LEU A 57 8.79 -9.39 14.39
C LEU A 57 10.21 -9.94 14.67
N GLU A 58 10.76 -9.62 15.85
CA GLU A 58 12.07 -10.11 16.30
C GLU A 58 12.09 -11.64 16.42
N LYS A 59 11.06 -12.24 17.04
CA LYS A 59 10.90 -13.69 17.20
C LYS A 59 10.92 -14.44 15.86
N TYR A 60 10.24 -13.91 14.85
CA TYR A 60 10.17 -14.52 13.52
C TYR A 60 11.30 -14.07 12.57
N SER A 61 12.17 -13.15 13.01
CA SER A 61 13.21 -12.53 12.17
C SER A 61 12.65 -11.86 10.91
N ILE A 62 11.44 -11.31 10.99
CA ILE A 62 10.77 -10.56 9.92
C ILE A 62 10.92 -9.07 10.20
N ARG A 63 11.13 -8.28 9.16
CA ARG A 63 11.31 -6.82 9.25
C ARG A 63 10.12 -6.09 8.63
N ALA A 64 9.75 -4.95 9.20
CA ALA A 64 8.76 -4.10 8.58
C ALA A 64 9.37 -3.37 7.37
N SER A 65 8.77 -3.55 6.18
CA SER A 65 9.13 -2.80 4.97
C SER A 65 8.47 -1.41 4.97
N ALA A 66 7.19 -1.39 5.35
CA ALA A 66 6.35 -0.20 5.41
C ALA A 66 5.21 -0.37 6.42
N ILE A 67 4.57 0.74 6.74
CA ILE A 67 3.27 0.76 7.43
C ILE A 67 2.18 1.10 6.42
N GLY A 68 1.25 0.18 6.20
CA GLY A 68 0.07 0.36 5.37
C GLY A 68 -1.02 1.13 6.12
N SER A 69 -0.85 2.44 6.28
CA SER A 69 -1.70 3.27 7.12
C SER A 69 -2.98 3.75 6.42
N PRO A 70 -4.03 4.14 7.17
CA PRO A 70 -5.22 4.78 6.62
C PRO A 70 -5.09 6.31 6.49
N ILE A 71 -3.90 6.89 6.66
CA ILE A 71 -3.67 8.33 6.57
C ILE A 71 -4.12 8.83 5.19
N GLY A 72 -4.94 9.89 5.17
CA GLY A 72 -5.54 10.44 3.96
C GLY A 72 -6.82 9.74 3.49
N LYS A 73 -7.29 8.66 4.12
CA LYS A 73 -8.63 8.07 3.87
C LYS A 73 -9.72 8.74 4.74
N VAL A 74 -9.81 10.04 4.62
CA VAL A 74 -10.81 10.89 5.29
C VAL A 74 -11.23 12.00 4.30
N ALA A 75 -12.43 12.55 4.44
CA ALA A 75 -12.83 13.72 3.65
C ALA A 75 -11.96 14.92 4.04
N ILE A 76 -11.58 15.75 3.05
CA ILE A 76 -10.65 16.86 3.29
C ILE A 76 -11.26 17.95 4.20
N ASP A 77 -12.58 18.01 4.34
CA ASP A 77 -13.31 18.87 5.27
C ASP A 77 -13.69 18.16 6.59
N GLY A 78 -13.18 16.94 6.83
CA GLY A 78 -13.39 16.17 8.05
C GLY A 78 -12.58 16.69 9.24
N ASP A 79 -12.58 15.92 10.33
CA ASP A 79 -11.77 16.23 11.53
C ASP A 79 -10.28 15.96 11.25
N LEU A 80 -9.61 16.93 10.63
CA LEU A 80 -8.18 16.85 10.31
C LEU A 80 -7.30 16.89 11.56
N ASP A 81 -7.72 17.53 12.65
CA ASP A 81 -6.93 17.56 13.89
C ASP A 81 -6.81 16.15 14.49
N ALA A 82 -7.93 15.44 14.60
CA ALA A 82 -7.91 14.04 15.05
C ALA A 82 -7.14 13.14 14.07
N HIS A 83 -7.26 13.42 12.76
CA HIS A 83 -6.53 12.68 11.73
C HIS A 83 -5.02 12.88 11.82
N PHE A 84 -4.55 14.11 12.03
CA PHE A 84 -3.13 14.42 12.25
C PHE A 84 -2.59 13.83 13.57
N ALA A 85 -3.41 13.82 14.62
CA ALA A 85 -3.03 13.15 15.86
C ALA A 85 -2.83 11.64 15.66
N MET A 86 -3.72 10.97 14.91
CA MET A 86 -3.56 9.57 14.50
C MET A 86 -2.30 9.39 13.63
N ALA A 87 -2.06 10.26 12.65
CA ALA A 87 -0.87 10.18 11.78
C ALA A 87 0.43 10.27 12.60
N ARG A 88 0.51 11.17 13.58
CA ARG A 88 1.67 11.29 14.47
C ARG A 88 1.96 9.99 15.23
N ARG A 89 0.92 9.31 15.71
CA ARG A 89 1.07 7.98 16.34
C ARG A 89 1.59 6.94 15.36
N VAL A 90 1.08 6.93 14.13
CA VAL A 90 1.54 6.01 13.07
C VAL A 90 3.02 6.25 12.75
N PHE A 91 3.47 7.51 12.67
CA PHE A 91 4.88 7.82 12.41
C PHE A 91 5.80 7.38 13.56
N ALA A 92 5.35 7.57 14.80
CA ALA A 92 6.07 7.04 15.97
C ALA A 92 6.17 5.52 15.93
N THR A 93 5.08 4.84 15.57
CA THR A 93 5.02 3.38 15.40
C THR A 93 5.96 2.91 14.30
N ALA A 94 5.96 3.54 13.14
CA ALA A 94 6.86 3.22 12.03
C ALA A 94 8.33 3.31 12.47
N LYS A 95 8.71 4.39 13.14
CA LYS A 95 10.04 4.57 13.70
C LYS A 95 10.41 3.47 14.71
N LEU A 96 9.50 3.12 15.62
CA LEU A 96 9.74 2.09 16.64
C LEU A 96 9.91 0.69 16.04
N LEU A 97 9.16 0.37 14.97
CA LEU A 97 9.21 -0.91 14.26
C LEU A 97 10.30 -0.95 13.19
N GLY A 98 11.03 0.16 12.96
CA GLY A 98 12.07 0.25 11.95
C GLY A 98 11.56 0.29 10.51
N ALA A 99 10.29 0.58 10.29
CA ALA A 99 9.72 0.78 8.97
C ALA A 99 10.12 2.15 8.43
N ARG A 100 10.79 2.16 7.26
CA ARG A 100 11.20 3.42 6.61
C ARG A 100 10.03 4.14 5.96
N TYR A 101 9.10 3.40 5.38
CA TYR A 101 8.01 3.93 4.58
C TYR A 101 6.70 3.89 5.34
N VAL A 102 5.88 4.92 5.12
CA VAL A 102 4.48 4.95 5.56
C VAL A 102 3.62 5.26 4.34
N ARG A 103 2.79 4.28 3.91
CA ARG A 103 1.83 4.49 2.85
C ARG A 103 0.72 5.41 3.34
N ILE A 104 0.40 6.41 2.51
CA ILE A 104 -0.69 7.37 2.72
C ILE A 104 -1.54 7.54 1.46
N PHE A 105 -2.65 8.25 1.60
CA PHE A 105 -3.56 8.66 0.52
C PHE A 105 -3.73 10.18 0.49
N SER A 106 -4.48 10.70 -0.48
CA SER A 106 -4.62 12.14 -0.72
C SER A 106 -6.07 12.64 -0.58
N PHE A 107 -6.77 12.14 0.43
CA PHE A 107 -8.09 12.57 0.90
C PHE A 107 -9.24 12.33 -0.09
N TYR A 108 -10.46 12.25 0.45
CA TYR A 108 -11.70 12.22 -0.31
C TYR A 108 -12.29 13.63 -0.43
N ALA A 109 -13.09 13.83 -1.49
CA ALA A 109 -13.87 15.06 -1.63
C ALA A 109 -14.95 15.19 -0.54
N PRO A 110 -15.30 16.41 -0.15
CA PRO A 110 -16.51 16.69 0.61
C PRO A 110 -17.75 16.26 -0.16
N ALA A 111 -18.84 16.02 0.56
CA ALA A 111 -20.11 15.67 -0.07
C ALA A 111 -20.55 16.74 -1.08
N GLY A 112 -20.80 16.32 -2.31
CA GLY A 112 -21.29 17.20 -3.39
C GLY A 112 -20.22 18.06 -4.07
N LYS A 113 -18.93 17.82 -3.79
CA LYS A 113 -17.79 18.46 -4.50
C LYS A 113 -16.98 17.43 -5.27
N GLU A 114 -16.27 17.90 -6.29
CA GLU A 114 -15.23 17.13 -6.93
C GLU A 114 -13.90 17.31 -6.16
N ILE A 115 -13.11 16.25 -6.07
CA ILE A 115 -11.82 16.32 -5.31
C ILE A 115 -10.84 17.31 -5.95
N THR A 116 -10.93 17.53 -7.24
CA THR A 116 -10.11 18.50 -7.97
C THR A 116 -10.35 19.94 -7.54
N ASP A 117 -11.55 20.25 -7.04
CA ASP A 117 -11.88 21.58 -6.50
C ASP A 117 -11.24 21.83 -5.13
N CYS A 118 -10.75 20.77 -4.48
CA CYS A 118 -10.12 20.83 -3.15
C CYS A 118 -8.58 20.75 -3.21
N ARG A 119 -8.01 21.07 -4.38
CA ARG A 119 -6.55 20.95 -4.60
C ARG A 119 -5.72 21.68 -3.55
N ALA A 120 -6.08 22.91 -3.22
CA ALA A 120 -5.30 23.71 -2.26
C ALA A 120 -5.32 23.09 -0.86
N GLU A 121 -6.50 22.70 -0.39
CA GLU A 121 -6.70 22.08 0.92
C GLU A 121 -5.96 20.72 1.02
N VAL A 122 -5.97 19.92 -0.07
CA VAL A 122 -5.23 18.65 -0.13
C VAL A 122 -3.72 18.89 -0.03
N LEU A 123 -3.18 19.88 -0.75
CA LEU A 123 -1.76 20.20 -0.70
C LEU A 123 -1.35 20.73 0.68
N ASP A 124 -2.15 21.58 1.32
CA ASP A 124 -1.88 22.11 2.67
C ASP A 124 -1.88 20.96 3.72
N ALA A 125 -2.85 20.05 3.63
CA ALA A 125 -2.92 18.91 4.52
C ALA A 125 -1.75 17.93 4.32
N LEU A 126 -1.36 17.66 3.07
CA LEU A 126 -0.18 16.84 2.76
C LEU A 126 1.13 17.49 3.21
N GLN A 127 1.26 18.83 3.07
CA GLN A 127 2.40 19.57 3.60
C GLN A 127 2.52 19.39 5.12
N THR A 128 1.41 19.50 5.85
CA THR A 128 1.36 19.26 7.29
C THR A 128 1.82 17.86 7.65
N LEU A 129 1.35 16.84 6.94
CA LEU A 129 1.75 15.44 7.15
C LEU A 129 3.25 15.22 6.88
N LEU A 130 3.78 15.83 5.82
CA LEU A 130 5.20 15.74 5.48
C LEU A 130 6.09 16.37 6.54
N ASP A 131 5.72 17.56 7.04
CA ASP A 131 6.48 18.22 8.08
C ASP A 131 6.50 17.42 9.38
N MET A 132 5.35 16.80 9.71
CA MET A 132 5.27 15.87 10.85
C MET A 132 6.12 14.61 10.63
N ALA A 133 6.12 14.02 9.43
CA ALA A 133 6.88 12.80 9.12
C ALA A 133 8.39 13.02 9.23
N ASP A 134 8.88 14.20 8.84
CA ASP A 134 10.29 14.59 8.96
C ASP A 134 10.79 14.56 10.42
N GLU A 135 9.94 14.90 11.41
CA GLU A 135 10.27 14.82 12.84
C GLU A 135 10.58 13.38 13.29
N TYR A 136 9.99 12.40 12.63
CA TYR A 136 10.18 10.97 12.94
C TYR A 136 11.21 10.30 12.04
N GLY A 137 11.63 10.92 10.96
CA GLY A 137 12.57 10.37 9.99
C GLY A 137 11.95 9.26 9.14
N VAL A 138 10.64 9.31 8.88
CA VAL A 138 9.91 8.39 8.00
C VAL A 138 9.61 9.04 6.66
N VAL A 139 9.52 8.23 5.61
CA VAL A 139 9.22 8.68 4.25
C VAL A 139 7.75 8.38 3.94
N LEU A 140 6.98 9.41 3.59
CA LEU A 140 5.62 9.23 3.15
C LEU A 140 5.58 8.80 1.69
N CYS A 141 4.79 7.77 1.42
CA CYS A 141 4.58 7.22 0.09
C CYS A 141 3.09 7.25 -0.25
N HIS A 142 2.72 8.07 -1.22
CA HIS A 142 1.34 8.18 -1.71
C HIS A 142 1.00 7.00 -2.61
N GLU A 143 -0.09 6.29 -2.29
CA GLU A 143 -0.64 5.24 -3.14
C GLU A 143 -1.73 5.81 -4.06
N ASN A 144 -1.66 5.47 -5.36
CA ASN A 144 -2.74 5.73 -6.29
C ASN A 144 -3.96 4.85 -5.96
N GLU A 145 -5.10 5.51 -5.72
CA GLU A 145 -6.35 4.86 -5.30
C GLU A 145 -7.56 5.63 -5.85
N ALA A 146 -8.68 4.94 -6.02
CA ALA A 146 -9.92 5.52 -6.50
C ALA A 146 -10.45 6.64 -5.61
N ARG A 147 -11.00 7.69 -6.21
CA ARG A 147 -11.77 8.77 -5.56
C ARG A 147 -11.01 9.67 -4.59
N ILE A 148 -9.70 9.54 -4.49
CA ILE A 148 -8.84 10.49 -3.80
C ILE A 148 -8.23 11.48 -4.81
N TYR A 149 -7.52 12.50 -4.34
CA TYR A 149 -6.93 13.49 -5.26
C TYR A 149 -5.96 12.83 -6.25
N GLY A 150 -5.06 11.98 -5.78
CA GLY A 150 -4.07 11.27 -6.59
C GLY A 150 -4.58 9.93 -7.13
N ASP A 151 -5.67 9.93 -7.87
CA ASP A 151 -6.26 8.75 -8.50
C ASP A 151 -5.81 8.56 -9.97
N THR A 152 -5.21 9.59 -10.59
CA THR A 152 -4.67 9.52 -11.95
C THR A 152 -3.14 9.68 -11.94
N PRO A 153 -2.43 9.17 -12.98
CA PRO A 153 -0.98 9.34 -13.08
C PRO A 153 -0.54 10.80 -13.04
N ASP A 154 -1.27 11.69 -13.71
CA ASP A 154 -0.94 13.12 -13.77
C ASP A 154 -1.06 13.78 -12.38
N ARG A 155 -2.10 13.44 -11.60
CA ARG A 155 -2.26 13.98 -10.25
C ARG A 155 -1.27 13.35 -9.25
N CYS A 156 -0.94 12.07 -9.40
CA CYS A 156 0.16 11.46 -8.64
C CYS A 156 1.50 12.15 -8.93
N LEU A 157 1.78 12.46 -10.20
CA LEU A 157 2.98 13.18 -10.61
C LEU A 157 2.98 14.61 -10.03
N GLU A 158 1.86 15.32 -10.14
CA GLU A 158 1.71 16.64 -9.57
C GLU A 158 2.04 16.67 -8.07
N LEU A 159 1.50 15.72 -7.29
CA LEU A 159 1.79 15.61 -5.87
C LEU A 159 3.29 15.37 -5.61
N ALA A 160 3.90 14.44 -6.30
CA ALA A 160 5.31 14.12 -6.13
C ALA A 160 6.24 15.30 -6.51
N GLU A 161 5.93 16.02 -7.60
CA GLU A 161 6.70 17.18 -8.04
C GLU A 161 6.47 18.41 -7.15
N HIS A 162 5.21 18.65 -6.72
CA HIS A 162 4.89 19.79 -5.84
C HIS A 162 5.71 19.76 -4.55
N PHE A 163 5.89 18.60 -3.97
CA PHE A 163 6.68 18.42 -2.74
C PHE A 163 8.16 18.12 -3.01
N CYS A 164 8.66 18.36 -4.22
CA CYS A 164 10.07 18.23 -4.59
C CYS A 164 10.67 16.85 -4.20
N GLY A 165 9.90 15.78 -4.33
CA GLY A 165 10.30 14.41 -4.02
C GLY A 165 10.27 14.04 -2.52
N ARG A 166 9.79 14.91 -1.63
CA ARG A 166 9.51 14.55 -0.22
C ARG A 166 8.37 13.54 -0.11
N LEU A 167 7.39 13.60 -1.02
CA LEU A 167 6.32 12.63 -1.16
C LEU A 167 6.69 11.66 -2.29
N ALA A 168 6.99 10.43 -1.93
CA ALA A 168 7.26 9.36 -2.89
C ALA A 168 5.94 8.67 -3.32
N CYS A 169 6.02 7.78 -4.31
CA CYS A 169 4.87 7.00 -4.76
C CYS A 169 4.98 5.54 -4.32
N VAL A 170 3.88 4.98 -3.84
CA VAL A 170 3.59 3.55 -3.93
C VAL A 170 2.84 3.33 -5.24
N PHE A 171 3.37 2.49 -6.10
CA PHE A 171 2.75 2.22 -7.38
C PHE A 171 1.90 0.94 -7.27
N ASP A 172 0.58 1.09 -7.20
CA ASP A 172 -0.36 -0.02 -7.28
C ASP A 172 -0.84 -0.19 -8.73
N MET A 173 -0.39 -1.25 -9.36
CA MET A 173 -0.68 -1.54 -10.77
C MET A 173 -2.15 -1.90 -10.97
N GLY A 174 -2.73 -2.66 -10.04
CA GLY A 174 -4.11 -3.12 -10.12
C GLY A 174 -5.13 -2.01 -9.94
N ASN A 175 -4.84 -1.03 -9.08
CA ASN A 175 -5.68 0.14 -8.90
C ASN A 175 -5.78 0.95 -10.21
N PHE A 176 -4.68 1.12 -10.95
CA PHE A 176 -4.73 1.77 -12.26
C PHE A 176 -5.57 1.00 -13.26
N VAL A 177 -5.46 -0.34 -13.33
CA VAL A 177 -6.32 -1.16 -14.21
C VAL A 177 -7.79 -0.98 -13.85
N LEU A 178 -8.15 -0.99 -12.57
CA LEU A 178 -9.52 -0.84 -12.09
C LEU A 178 -10.12 0.53 -12.43
N GLU A 179 -9.29 1.56 -12.53
CA GLU A 179 -9.68 2.92 -12.93
C GLU A 179 -9.53 3.15 -14.45
N GLY A 180 -9.26 2.11 -15.24
CA GLY A 180 -9.18 2.18 -16.70
C GLY A 180 -7.91 2.85 -17.23
N VAL A 181 -6.87 2.95 -16.41
CA VAL A 181 -5.57 3.52 -16.75
C VAL A 181 -4.63 2.41 -17.22
N GLU A 182 -3.90 2.63 -18.30
CA GLU A 182 -2.87 1.69 -18.78
C GLU A 182 -1.65 1.72 -17.83
N PRO A 183 -1.33 0.60 -17.14
CA PRO A 183 -0.37 0.63 -16.03
C PRO A 183 1.07 0.93 -16.43
N TYR A 184 1.51 0.47 -17.63
CA TYR A 184 2.88 0.71 -18.07
C TYR A 184 3.12 2.18 -18.45
N ALA A 185 2.16 2.83 -19.10
CA ALA A 185 2.24 4.26 -19.37
C ALA A 185 2.22 5.09 -18.08
N ALA A 186 1.36 4.72 -17.13
CA ALA A 186 1.34 5.32 -15.80
C ALA A 186 2.70 5.17 -15.10
N TYR A 187 3.29 3.97 -15.17
CA TYR A 187 4.61 3.73 -14.62
C TYR A 187 5.68 4.62 -15.28
N MET A 188 5.68 4.75 -16.59
CA MET A 188 6.65 5.62 -17.29
C MET A 188 6.54 7.09 -16.87
N THR A 189 5.31 7.54 -16.55
CA THR A 189 5.06 8.88 -16.00
C THR A 189 5.64 9.04 -14.60
N LEU A 190 5.47 8.03 -13.73
CA LEU A 190 5.80 8.10 -12.31
C LEU A 190 7.16 7.51 -11.93
N GLN A 191 7.88 6.88 -12.86
CA GLN A 191 9.08 6.08 -12.64
C GLN A 191 10.10 6.69 -11.67
N LYS A 192 10.32 8.01 -11.75
CA LYS A 192 11.30 8.73 -10.93
C LYS A 192 10.90 8.86 -9.47
N HIS A 193 9.62 8.71 -9.18
CA HIS A 193 9.03 8.97 -7.87
C HIS A 193 8.60 7.69 -7.14
N VAL A 194 8.64 6.54 -7.83
CA VAL A 194 8.25 5.24 -7.26
C VAL A 194 9.28 4.80 -6.22
N ALA A 195 8.84 4.68 -4.97
CA ALA A 195 9.65 4.13 -3.86
C ALA A 195 9.51 2.61 -3.76
N TYR A 196 8.30 2.09 -3.95
CA TYR A 196 7.99 0.67 -3.94
C TYR A 196 6.65 0.37 -4.62
N PHE A 197 6.31 -0.91 -4.74
CA PHE A 197 5.14 -1.36 -5.48
C PHE A 197 4.17 -2.14 -4.60
N HIS A 198 2.87 -1.95 -4.85
CA HIS A 198 1.83 -2.90 -4.46
C HIS A 198 1.51 -3.81 -5.64
N ILE A 199 1.47 -5.11 -5.37
CA ILE A 199 1.15 -6.13 -6.37
C ILE A 199 -0.29 -6.57 -6.19
N LYS A 200 -1.12 -5.94 -6.96
CA LYS A 200 -2.51 -6.29 -7.23
C LYS A 200 -2.64 -6.49 -8.72
N ASP A 201 -3.35 -7.51 -9.15
CA ASP A 201 -3.65 -7.71 -10.56
C ASP A 201 -5.15 -7.68 -10.79
N ALA A 202 -5.56 -7.10 -11.90
CA ALA A 202 -6.96 -6.89 -12.20
C ALA A 202 -7.22 -6.98 -13.71
N LEU A 203 -8.48 -7.22 -14.06
CA LEU A 203 -9.00 -7.10 -15.41
C LEU A 203 -9.75 -5.76 -15.55
N ALA A 204 -9.68 -5.12 -16.69
CA ALA A 204 -10.41 -3.88 -16.99
C ALA A 204 -11.94 -4.01 -16.78
N ALA A 205 -12.46 -5.25 -16.82
CA ALA A 205 -13.85 -5.54 -16.46
C ALA A 205 -14.19 -5.33 -14.96
N GLY A 206 -13.22 -4.93 -14.13
CA GLY A 206 -13.40 -4.66 -12.71
C GLY A 206 -13.25 -5.88 -11.81
N ALA A 207 -12.55 -6.93 -12.25
CA ALA A 207 -12.30 -8.14 -11.47
C ALA A 207 -10.84 -8.18 -11.01
N VAL A 208 -10.62 -8.42 -9.72
CA VAL A 208 -9.29 -8.71 -9.17
C VAL A 208 -8.96 -10.18 -9.41
N VAL A 209 -7.74 -10.45 -9.84
CA VAL A 209 -7.26 -11.77 -10.23
C VAL A 209 -5.86 -12.04 -9.65
N PRO A 210 -5.40 -13.32 -9.59
CA PRO A 210 -4.05 -13.61 -9.12
C PRO A 210 -2.97 -12.92 -9.97
N PRO A 211 -1.83 -12.55 -9.37
CA PRO A 211 -0.73 -11.91 -10.07
C PRO A 211 -0.34 -12.64 -11.37
N GLY A 212 -0.21 -11.91 -12.48
CA GLY A 212 0.08 -12.45 -13.80
C GLY A 212 -1.13 -13.04 -14.54
N LYS A 213 -2.34 -12.87 -14.01
CA LYS A 213 -3.59 -13.32 -14.67
C LYS A 213 -4.46 -12.16 -15.13
N GLY A 214 -4.05 -10.94 -14.89
CA GLY A 214 -4.73 -9.72 -15.28
C GLY A 214 -3.95 -8.87 -16.27
N GLU A 215 -4.27 -7.58 -16.24
CA GLU A 215 -3.77 -6.57 -17.17
C GLU A 215 -2.77 -5.58 -16.50
N ALA A 216 -2.37 -5.87 -15.25
CA ALA A 216 -1.47 -4.99 -14.48
C ALA A 216 -0.01 -4.93 -14.98
N LYS A 217 0.37 -5.75 -15.96
CA LYS A 217 1.71 -5.79 -16.56
C LYS A 217 2.85 -5.91 -15.56
N ILE A 218 2.63 -6.68 -14.50
CA ILE A 218 3.53 -6.81 -13.34
C ILE A 218 4.96 -7.11 -13.78
N ALA A 219 5.17 -8.14 -14.60
CA ALA A 219 6.51 -8.56 -15.03
C ALA A 219 7.23 -7.48 -15.83
N GLU A 220 6.53 -6.82 -16.74
CA GLU A 220 7.08 -5.77 -17.61
C GLU A 220 7.51 -4.56 -16.79
N ILE A 221 6.65 -4.09 -15.86
CA ILE A 221 6.92 -2.94 -15.01
C ILE A 221 8.08 -3.22 -14.06
N LEU A 222 8.08 -4.38 -13.39
CA LEU A 222 9.17 -4.75 -12.47
C LEU A 222 10.50 -4.96 -13.21
N ALA A 223 10.49 -5.47 -14.44
CA ALA A 223 11.69 -5.57 -15.27
C ALA A 223 12.21 -4.17 -15.65
N ALA A 224 11.33 -3.27 -16.09
CA ALA A 224 11.68 -1.90 -16.44
C ALA A 224 12.23 -1.14 -15.20
N HIS A 225 11.58 -1.28 -14.03
CA HIS A 225 12.07 -0.65 -12.80
C HIS A 225 13.40 -1.24 -12.33
N SER A 226 13.59 -2.56 -12.43
CA SER A 226 14.87 -3.21 -12.11
C SER A 226 16.03 -2.74 -12.99
N ALA A 227 15.74 -2.37 -14.24
CA ALA A 227 16.73 -1.79 -15.15
C ALA A 227 17.03 -0.31 -14.80
N TYR A 228 16.01 0.42 -14.33
CA TYR A 228 16.12 1.83 -13.98
C TYR A 228 16.73 2.06 -12.58
N ALA A 229 16.31 1.29 -11.58
CA ALA A 229 16.69 1.48 -10.18
C ALA A 229 18.18 1.20 -9.94
N ASN A 230 18.81 2.03 -9.12
CA ASN A 230 20.21 1.87 -8.70
C ASN A 230 20.36 1.03 -7.42
N ALA A 231 19.27 0.72 -6.72
CA ALA A 231 19.23 -0.05 -5.48
C ALA A 231 18.05 -1.03 -5.50
N ASP A 232 18.04 -1.97 -4.55
CA ASP A 232 16.91 -2.84 -4.32
C ASP A 232 15.71 -2.03 -3.83
N PHE A 233 14.50 -2.45 -4.24
CA PHE A 233 13.24 -1.83 -3.89
C PHE A 233 12.24 -2.87 -3.37
N TYR A 234 11.28 -2.44 -2.57
CA TYR A 234 10.25 -3.35 -2.05
C TYR A 234 9.13 -3.57 -3.06
N VAL A 235 8.56 -4.77 -2.97
CA VAL A 235 7.38 -5.20 -3.69
C VAL A 235 6.47 -5.88 -2.68
N SER A 236 5.35 -5.24 -2.32
CA SER A 236 4.37 -5.76 -1.35
C SER A 236 3.23 -6.47 -2.07
N LEU A 237 3.02 -7.74 -1.78
CA LEU A 237 1.83 -8.45 -2.26
C LEU A 237 0.59 -7.92 -1.57
N GLU A 238 -0.38 -7.47 -2.34
CA GLU A 238 -1.71 -7.01 -1.92
C GLU A 238 -2.78 -7.63 -2.84
N PRO A 239 -2.94 -8.95 -2.84
CA PRO A 239 -3.66 -9.65 -3.89
C PRO A 239 -5.17 -9.44 -3.92
N HIS A 240 -5.83 -9.12 -2.79
CA HIS A 240 -7.27 -8.91 -2.68
C HIS A 240 -8.13 -10.02 -3.33
N LEU A 241 -7.62 -11.26 -3.37
CA LEU A 241 -8.29 -12.39 -4.00
C LEU A 241 -9.48 -12.91 -3.20
N GLN A 242 -9.44 -12.72 -1.89
CA GLN A 242 -10.51 -13.08 -0.96
C GLN A 242 -10.94 -11.82 -0.21
N THR A 243 -12.24 -11.64 0.00
CA THR A 243 -12.73 -10.57 0.85
C THR A 243 -12.34 -10.85 2.29
N PHE A 244 -11.74 -9.87 2.97
CA PHE A 244 -11.46 -9.91 4.40
C PHE A 244 -12.22 -8.79 5.11
N ASP A 245 -12.40 -8.95 6.42
CA ASP A 245 -13.10 -7.93 7.21
C ASP A 245 -12.41 -6.57 7.08
N GLY A 246 -13.18 -5.57 6.65
CA GLY A 246 -12.69 -4.21 6.44
C GLY A 246 -12.35 -3.83 5.00
N LEU A 247 -12.18 -4.78 4.07
CA LEU A 247 -11.90 -4.45 2.66
C LEU A 247 -13.05 -3.65 2.03
N ASN A 248 -14.30 -4.06 2.26
CA ASN A 248 -15.47 -3.35 1.76
C ASN A 248 -15.58 -1.92 2.31
N ALA A 249 -15.11 -1.67 3.53
CA ALA A 249 -15.05 -0.35 4.13
C ALA A 249 -13.96 0.53 3.49
N LEU A 250 -12.85 -0.08 3.02
CA LEU A 250 -11.74 0.61 2.39
C LEU A 250 -12.06 1.03 0.94
N VAL A 251 -12.77 0.20 0.18
CA VAL A 251 -12.90 0.37 -1.29
C VAL A 251 -14.28 0.82 -1.72
N GLY A 252 -15.32 0.66 -0.90
CA GLY A 252 -16.69 1.09 -1.18
C GLY A 252 -17.33 0.47 -2.42
N ARG A 253 -16.73 -0.58 -2.99
CA ARG A 253 -17.25 -1.38 -4.12
C ARG A 253 -17.14 -2.86 -3.77
N GLY A 254 -18.13 -3.66 -4.16
CA GLY A 254 -18.04 -5.12 -4.08
C GLY A 254 -17.00 -5.62 -5.09
N PHE A 255 -15.97 -6.32 -4.65
CA PHE A 255 -15.01 -6.95 -5.54
C PHE A 255 -15.67 -8.10 -6.31
N LYS A 256 -15.44 -8.15 -7.63
CA LYS A 256 -15.76 -9.31 -8.46
C LYS A 256 -14.47 -10.14 -8.61
N ASN A 257 -14.33 -11.16 -7.79
CA ASN A 257 -13.24 -12.11 -7.93
C ASN A 257 -13.74 -13.37 -8.69
N PRO A 258 -13.26 -13.65 -9.92
CA PRO A 258 -13.63 -14.84 -10.68
C PRO A 258 -12.97 -16.12 -10.13
N TYR A 259 -11.95 -16.01 -9.30
CA TYR A 259 -11.27 -17.13 -8.67
C TYR A 259 -11.94 -17.46 -7.34
N GLN A 260 -12.18 -18.75 -7.13
CA GLN A 260 -12.81 -19.24 -5.90
C GLN A 260 -11.76 -19.97 -5.06
N TYR A 261 -11.61 -19.56 -3.82
CA TYR A 261 -10.70 -20.19 -2.85
C TYR A 261 -11.48 -20.70 -1.64
N PRO A 262 -11.05 -21.80 -1.01
CA PRO A 262 -11.71 -22.33 0.18
C PRO A 262 -11.58 -21.39 1.38
N ASP A 263 -10.50 -20.60 1.45
CA ASP A 263 -10.22 -19.64 2.51
C ASP A 263 -9.14 -18.63 2.08
N ALA A 264 -8.92 -17.64 2.92
CA ALA A 264 -7.92 -16.58 2.71
C ALA A 264 -6.49 -17.13 2.61
N LYS A 265 -6.19 -18.23 3.34
CA LYS A 265 -4.86 -18.86 3.35
C LYS A 265 -4.53 -19.48 1.98
N ALA A 266 -5.51 -20.14 1.38
CA ALA A 266 -5.35 -20.71 0.03
C ALA A 266 -5.22 -19.61 -1.03
N ALA A 267 -6.03 -18.55 -0.93
CA ALA A 267 -5.97 -17.41 -1.83
C ALA A 267 -4.60 -16.72 -1.79
N PHE A 268 -4.10 -16.42 -0.59
CA PHE A 268 -2.79 -15.82 -0.41
C PHE A 268 -1.63 -16.69 -0.88
N ALA A 269 -1.71 -18.01 -0.61
CA ALA A 269 -0.69 -18.96 -1.07
C ALA A 269 -0.61 -19.02 -2.61
N ASP A 270 -1.76 -19.03 -3.30
CA ASP A 270 -1.80 -18.98 -4.77
C ASP A 270 -1.25 -17.65 -5.28
N ALA A 271 -1.57 -16.52 -4.63
CA ALA A 271 -1.01 -15.22 -5.00
C ALA A 271 0.51 -15.19 -4.93
N VAL A 272 1.11 -15.74 -3.86
CA VAL A 272 2.58 -15.84 -3.73
C VAL A 272 3.16 -16.70 -4.84
N GLN A 273 2.54 -17.84 -5.13
CA GLN A 273 2.98 -18.73 -6.19
C GLN A 273 2.89 -18.07 -7.57
N LYS A 274 1.74 -17.47 -7.90
CA LYS A 274 1.48 -16.82 -9.19
C LYS A 274 2.38 -15.62 -9.41
N PHE A 275 2.62 -14.83 -8.39
CA PHE A 275 3.59 -13.74 -8.48
C PHE A 275 5.01 -14.24 -8.84
N ARG A 276 5.46 -15.32 -8.20
CA ARG A 276 6.78 -15.91 -8.49
C ARG A 276 6.83 -16.47 -9.92
N GLU A 277 5.79 -17.16 -10.36
CA GLU A 277 5.68 -17.65 -11.74
C GLU A 277 5.72 -16.52 -12.77
N ALA A 278 5.00 -15.42 -12.52
CA ALA A 278 4.93 -14.28 -13.44
C ALA A 278 6.24 -13.48 -13.52
N THR A 279 7.09 -13.54 -12.49
CA THR A 279 8.32 -12.74 -12.40
C THR A 279 9.61 -13.55 -12.54
N THR A 280 9.50 -14.83 -12.93
CA THR A 280 10.65 -15.70 -13.24
C THR A 280 11.11 -15.50 -14.66
#